data_a23c0cb6c35f7b9b3a0b840a30e279fe
#
_entry.id   a23c0cb6c35f7b9b3a0b840a30e279fe
#
_cell.length_a   1.000
_cell.length_b   1.000
_cell.length_c   1.000
_cell.angle_alpha   90.00
_cell.angle_beta   90.00
_cell.angle_gamma   90.00
#
_symmetry.space_group_name_H-M   'P 1'
#
loop_
_entity.id
_entity.type
_entity.pdbx_description
1 polymer ?
#
loop_
_entity_poly.entity_id
_entity_poly.type
_entity_poly.pdbx_seq_one_letter_code
_entity_poly.pdbx_strand_id
1 'polypeptide(L)'
;LVPINQNSGNLVQDWRERDSLKQSIAYSLRYLEGPKSQKDFPLAGVSHSWVKSSLERLRTLLDACRSGWEFSDQVQREFQLYVHPDTVATTLSVPSPSNTATAPVSVTPPPIPNAPKPGSILYTAYFEPVYEARTEPIPPFIYPLYSLPPDLVLDQKGKALGKSTPNGIVPYPTRQEIEEGGLLKGLELAYLSSAMEVFLAQVQGSVRLTLPEGRELRLGYAGKTDRPYRSLGQALIQAGKMTRKEVSLESIKRYFQEHPEEFNTYAYQNESYVFFAPKPSTPEGPKGSLGVPLTAKRSFATDKTVFPYGAVALVDTQIEGRPFRRLMLNQDTGGAIIGPSRADLFMGTGPEAGQIAGGVKNPGKFYFLLLKQPSAKASTPDTPSTGIVNAPSIKVTPSSNEPLIQR
;
A
#
# COMPACT_ATOMS: atom_id res chain seq x y z
N LEU A 1 -11.96 11.14 1.45
CA LEU A 1 -12.94 10.13 0.99
C LEU A 1 -14.34 10.75 0.94
N VAL A 2 -15.16 10.32 -0.02
CA VAL A 2 -16.56 10.75 -0.15
C VAL A 2 -17.49 9.57 0.07
N PRO A 3 -18.62 9.74 0.78
CA PRO A 3 -19.60 8.68 0.97
C PRO A 3 -20.33 8.37 -0.34
N ILE A 4 -20.69 7.11 -0.52
CA ILE A 4 -21.52 6.69 -1.65
C ILE A 4 -22.82 6.05 -1.16
N ASN A 5 -23.89 6.24 -1.90
CA ASN A 5 -25.20 5.66 -1.60
C ASN A 5 -25.27 4.20 -2.12
N GLN A 6 -24.39 3.37 -1.60
CA GLN A 6 -24.31 1.93 -1.91
C GLN A 6 -24.13 1.18 -0.59
N ASN A 7 -24.81 0.06 -0.41
CA ASN A 7 -24.61 -0.79 0.76
C ASN A 7 -23.43 -1.77 0.55
N SER A 8 -22.92 -2.33 1.65
CA SER A 8 -21.84 -3.31 1.64
C SER A 8 -22.24 -4.66 1.02
N GLY A 9 -23.53 -4.86 0.72
CA GLY A 9 -24.04 -6.11 0.17
C GLY A 9 -23.84 -7.31 1.10
N ASN A 10 -23.73 -8.49 0.51
CA ASN A 10 -23.59 -9.74 1.25
C ASN A 10 -22.15 -9.95 1.74
N LEU A 11 -21.96 -10.07 3.06
CA LEU A 11 -20.69 -10.32 3.74
C LEU A 11 -20.67 -11.71 4.42
N VAL A 12 -21.53 -12.63 4.02
CA VAL A 12 -21.62 -13.98 4.61
C VAL A 12 -20.27 -14.72 4.52
N GLN A 13 -19.54 -14.55 3.42
CA GLN A 13 -18.24 -15.19 3.27
C GLN A 13 -17.20 -14.62 4.23
N ASP A 14 -17.22 -13.31 4.48
CA ASP A 14 -16.34 -12.67 5.47
C ASP A 14 -16.61 -13.17 6.88
N TRP A 15 -17.88 -13.38 7.21
CA TRP A 15 -18.28 -13.94 8.50
C TRP A 15 -17.89 -15.42 8.63
N ARG A 16 -18.00 -16.23 7.58
CA ARG A 16 -17.52 -17.63 7.56
C ARG A 16 -16.02 -17.74 7.78
N GLU A 17 -15.27 -16.81 7.24
CA GLU A 17 -13.82 -16.71 7.36
C GLU A 17 -13.40 -15.66 8.43
N ARG A 18 -14.26 -15.42 9.42
CA ARG A 18 -14.09 -14.32 10.38
C ARG A 18 -12.79 -14.37 11.18
N ASP A 19 -12.21 -15.55 11.40
CA ASP A 19 -10.98 -15.66 12.18
C ASP A 19 -9.82 -14.94 11.49
N SER A 20 -9.66 -15.12 10.19
CA SER A 20 -8.64 -14.39 9.40
C SER A 20 -8.91 -12.88 9.36
N LEU A 21 -10.19 -12.47 9.28
CA LEU A 21 -10.57 -11.06 9.31
C LEU A 21 -10.32 -10.44 10.69
N LYS A 22 -10.70 -11.11 11.77
CA LYS A 22 -10.43 -10.69 13.15
C LYS A 22 -8.94 -10.56 13.44
N GLN A 23 -8.13 -11.50 12.96
CA GLN A 23 -6.68 -11.44 13.07
C GLN A 23 -6.12 -10.20 12.36
N SER A 24 -6.53 -9.96 11.13
CA SER A 24 -6.08 -8.79 10.35
C SER A 24 -6.53 -7.47 11.00
N ILE A 25 -7.77 -7.40 11.53
CA ILE A 25 -8.26 -6.27 12.32
C ILE A 25 -7.41 -6.04 13.57
N ALA A 26 -7.06 -7.11 14.31
CA ALA A 26 -6.22 -7.01 15.51
C ALA A 26 -4.83 -6.43 15.18
N TYR A 27 -4.26 -6.78 14.04
CA TYR A 27 -3.00 -6.19 13.57
C TYR A 27 -3.13 -4.70 13.23
N SER A 28 -4.21 -4.30 12.56
CA SER A 28 -4.48 -2.87 12.30
C SER A 28 -4.70 -2.08 13.60
N LEU A 29 -5.42 -2.63 14.58
CA LEU A 29 -5.61 -2.00 15.88
C LEU A 29 -4.29 -1.85 16.63
N ARG A 30 -3.41 -2.87 16.61
CA ARG A 30 -2.06 -2.79 17.19
C ARG A 30 -1.24 -1.63 16.60
N TYR A 31 -1.30 -1.44 15.27
CA TYR A 31 -0.67 -0.27 14.63
C TYR A 31 -1.28 1.04 15.12
N LEU A 32 -2.62 1.14 15.17
CA LEU A 32 -3.32 2.35 15.59
C LEU A 32 -3.13 2.68 17.09
N GLU A 33 -2.79 1.72 17.92
CA GLU A 33 -2.40 1.94 19.32
C GLU A 33 -0.99 2.52 19.46
N GLY A 34 -0.15 2.37 18.44
CA GLY A 34 1.22 2.86 18.44
C GLY A 34 1.31 4.37 18.24
N PRO A 35 2.25 5.07 18.91
CA PRO A 35 2.36 6.55 18.86
C PRO A 35 2.70 7.08 17.46
N LYS A 36 3.29 6.24 16.59
CA LYS A 36 3.62 6.64 15.21
C LYS A 36 2.39 6.82 14.34
N SER A 37 1.32 6.06 14.59
CA SER A 37 0.10 6.08 13.76
C SER A 37 -0.61 7.44 13.78
N GLN A 38 -0.51 8.19 14.88
CA GLN A 38 -1.11 9.53 15.01
C GLN A 38 -0.62 10.51 13.93
N LYS A 39 0.65 10.36 13.48
CA LYS A 39 1.27 11.24 12.48
C LYS A 39 0.79 10.96 11.05
N ASP A 40 0.18 9.81 10.84
CA ASP A 40 -0.33 9.39 9.53
C ASP A 40 -1.77 9.88 9.30
N PHE A 41 -2.36 10.57 10.27
CA PHE A 41 -3.72 11.11 10.23
C PHE A 41 -3.78 12.60 10.56
N PRO A 42 -4.81 13.35 10.09
CA PRO A 42 -5.89 12.90 9.21
C PRO A 42 -5.41 12.69 7.78
N LEU A 43 -5.98 11.70 7.09
CA LEU A 43 -5.69 11.44 5.69
C LEU A 43 -6.99 11.26 4.90
N ALA A 44 -7.10 11.93 3.76
CA ALA A 44 -8.31 11.90 2.90
C ALA A 44 -9.61 12.24 3.65
N GLY A 45 -9.56 13.11 4.65
CA GLY A 45 -10.71 13.49 5.50
C GLY A 45 -11.07 12.46 6.58
N VAL A 46 -10.25 11.42 6.77
CA VAL A 46 -10.47 10.37 7.77
C VAL A 46 -9.55 10.59 8.96
N SER A 47 -10.12 10.60 10.18
CA SER A 47 -9.36 10.73 11.41
C SER A 47 -8.88 9.37 11.93
N HIS A 48 -7.81 9.38 12.71
CA HIS A 48 -7.28 8.20 13.41
C HIS A 48 -8.35 7.52 14.28
N SER A 49 -9.07 8.30 15.09
CA SER A 49 -10.12 7.78 15.98
C SER A 49 -11.26 7.14 15.21
N TRP A 50 -11.64 7.70 14.06
CA TRP A 50 -12.70 7.16 13.24
C TRP A 50 -12.34 5.79 12.66
N VAL A 51 -11.11 5.60 12.15
CA VAL A 51 -10.64 4.28 11.71
C VAL A 51 -10.63 3.31 12.88
N LYS A 52 -10.07 3.69 14.02
CA LYS A 52 -9.97 2.85 15.21
C LYS A 52 -11.35 2.38 15.69
N SER A 53 -12.28 3.30 15.91
CA SER A 53 -13.64 2.96 16.33
C SER A 53 -14.39 2.09 15.32
N SER A 54 -14.17 2.31 14.02
CA SER A 54 -14.75 1.46 12.97
C SER A 54 -14.25 0.03 13.06
N LEU A 55 -12.95 -0.18 13.28
CA LEU A 55 -12.37 -1.52 13.43
C LEU A 55 -12.82 -2.21 14.72
N GLU A 56 -12.85 -1.50 15.84
CA GLU A 56 -13.32 -2.02 17.13
C GLU A 56 -14.77 -2.47 17.03
N ARG A 57 -15.62 -1.67 16.39
CA ARG A 57 -17.03 -2.03 16.19
C ARG A 57 -17.19 -3.22 15.24
N LEU A 58 -16.46 -3.24 14.14
CA LEU A 58 -16.49 -4.37 13.20
C LEU A 58 -16.06 -5.68 13.87
N ARG A 59 -15.02 -5.65 14.71
CA ARG A 59 -14.59 -6.80 15.51
C ARG A 59 -15.68 -7.28 16.47
N THR A 60 -16.33 -6.34 17.15
CA THR A 60 -17.45 -6.66 18.05
C THR A 60 -18.61 -7.35 17.31
N LEU A 61 -18.96 -6.89 16.10
CA LEU A 61 -19.99 -7.52 15.28
C LEU A 61 -19.61 -8.93 14.83
N LEU A 62 -18.33 -9.17 14.48
CA LEU A 62 -17.83 -10.51 14.12
C LEU A 62 -17.90 -11.51 15.30
N ASP A 63 -17.83 -11.02 16.53
CA ASP A 63 -17.96 -11.85 17.75
C ASP A 63 -19.42 -12.04 18.16
N ALA A 64 -20.25 -11.02 18.04
CA ALA A 64 -21.62 -11.02 18.56
C ALA A 64 -22.66 -11.67 17.62
N CYS A 65 -22.49 -11.53 16.28
CA CYS A 65 -23.43 -12.05 15.32
C CYS A 65 -23.40 -13.58 15.24
N ARG A 66 -24.59 -14.18 15.17
CA ARG A 66 -24.79 -15.64 15.13
C ARG A 66 -24.77 -16.21 13.70
N SER A 67 -24.89 -15.34 12.70
CA SER A 67 -24.88 -15.72 11.29
C SER A 67 -24.27 -14.65 10.40
N GLY A 68 -23.83 -15.05 9.21
CA GLY A 68 -23.31 -14.09 8.22
C GLY A 68 -24.37 -13.14 7.67
N TRP A 69 -25.64 -13.52 7.70
CA TRP A 69 -26.75 -12.63 7.33
C TRP A 69 -26.95 -11.54 8.37
N GLU A 70 -26.96 -11.90 9.65
CA GLU A 70 -27.04 -10.95 10.76
C GLU A 70 -25.85 -9.98 10.73
N PHE A 71 -24.64 -10.52 10.52
CA PHE A 71 -23.43 -9.69 10.36
C PHE A 71 -23.58 -8.69 9.20
N SER A 72 -24.01 -9.17 8.02
CA SER A 72 -24.21 -8.31 6.85
C SER A 72 -25.22 -7.19 7.12
N ASP A 73 -26.34 -7.51 7.77
CA ASP A 73 -27.40 -6.55 8.13
C ASP A 73 -26.89 -5.50 9.12
N GLN A 74 -26.18 -5.91 10.18
CA GLN A 74 -25.61 -4.98 11.17
C GLN A 74 -24.58 -4.05 10.54
N VAL A 75 -23.70 -4.60 9.69
CA VAL A 75 -22.73 -3.77 8.97
C VAL A 75 -23.41 -2.75 8.06
N GLN A 76 -24.48 -3.12 7.34
CA GLN A 76 -25.23 -2.18 6.50
C GLN A 76 -25.93 -1.08 7.32
N ARG A 77 -26.40 -1.39 8.52
CA ARG A 77 -27.04 -0.41 9.41
C ARG A 77 -26.07 0.59 9.98
N GLU A 78 -24.88 0.14 10.41
CA GLU A 78 -23.96 0.94 11.19
C GLU A 78 -22.84 1.57 10.38
N PHE A 79 -22.50 0.99 9.23
CA PHE A 79 -21.37 1.43 8.40
C PHE A 79 -21.82 2.08 7.10
N GLN A 80 -20.95 2.92 6.56
CA GLN A 80 -21.07 3.59 5.28
C GLN A 80 -19.85 3.27 4.42
N LEU A 81 -20.06 3.12 3.12
CA LEU A 81 -18.99 2.98 2.14
C LEU A 81 -18.48 4.34 1.66
N TYR A 82 -17.17 4.45 1.53
CA TYR A 82 -16.48 5.65 1.08
C TYR A 82 -15.50 5.31 -0.04
N VAL A 83 -15.34 6.23 -0.99
CA VAL A 83 -14.41 6.11 -2.12
C VAL A 83 -13.52 7.34 -2.22
N HIS A 84 -12.38 7.20 -2.90
CA HIS A 84 -11.61 8.36 -3.27
C HIS A 84 -12.32 9.13 -4.40
N PRO A 85 -12.40 10.47 -4.39
CA PRO A 85 -13.10 11.24 -5.41
C PRO A 85 -12.66 10.89 -6.84
N ASP A 86 -11.37 10.73 -7.07
CA ASP A 86 -10.81 10.42 -8.38
C ASP A 86 -11.16 9.01 -8.88
N THR A 87 -11.69 8.14 -8.01
CA THR A 87 -12.19 6.81 -8.40
C THR A 87 -13.70 6.80 -8.66
N VAL A 88 -14.37 7.95 -8.56
CA VAL A 88 -15.76 8.11 -9.00
C VAL A 88 -15.76 8.57 -10.44
N ALA A 89 -16.37 7.83 -11.35
CA ALA A 89 -16.56 8.29 -12.72
C ALA A 89 -17.40 9.58 -12.69
N THR A 90 -16.79 10.71 -13.03
CA THR A 90 -17.47 12.00 -13.08
C THR A 90 -18.41 12.00 -14.28
N THR A 91 -19.64 11.61 -14.09
CA THR A 91 -20.75 11.89 -15.02
C THR A 91 -21.28 13.31 -14.75
N LEU A 92 -20.39 14.29 -14.72
CA LEU A 92 -20.77 15.70 -14.78
C LEU A 92 -20.14 16.28 -16.04
N SER A 93 -20.94 16.30 -17.10
CA SER A 93 -20.72 17.17 -18.24
C SER A 93 -20.75 18.61 -17.74
N VAL A 94 -19.57 19.20 -17.58
CA VAL A 94 -19.42 20.65 -17.41
C VAL A 94 -19.65 21.26 -18.79
N PRO A 95 -20.61 22.16 -18.97
CA PRO A 95 -20.74 22.91 -20.21
C PRO A 95 -19.48 23.77 -20.39
N SER A 96 -18.81 23.61 -21.53
CA SER A 96 -17.64 24.39 -21.91
C SER A 96 -18.00 25.88 -21.99
N PRO A 97 -17.34 26.79 -21.28
CA PRO A 97 -17.40 28.20 -21.65
C PRO A 97 -16.49 28.42 -22.87
N SER A 98 -17.10 28.80 -23.97
CA SER A 98 -16.41 29.38 -25.11
C SER A 98 -15.72 30.68 -24.68
N ASN A 99 -14.39 30.69 -24.63
CA ASN A 99 -13.62 31.91 -24.81
C ASN A 99 -12.18 31.58 -25.22
N THR A 100 -11.85 32.11 -26.39
CA THR A 100 -10.56 32.22 -27.05
C THR A 100 -9.55 32.96 -26.17
N ALA A 101 -8.51 32.24 -25.67
CA ALA A 101 -7.23 32.86 -25.33
C ALA A 101 -6.15 31.78 -25.46
N THR A 102 -5.14 32.09 -26.24
CA THR A 102 -3.91 31.32 -26.48
C THR A 102 -3.23 30.93 -25.15
N ALA A 103 -3.25 29.65 -24.81
CA ALA A 103 -2.55 29.08 -23.63
C ALA A 103 -1.25 28.38 -24.07
N PRO A 104 -0.20 28.38 -23.24
CA PRO A 104 1.07 27.72 -23.55
C PRO A 104 0.88 26.21 -23.65
N VAL A 105 1.60 25.59 -24.59
CA VAL A 105 1.57 24.15 -24.87
C VAL A 105 1.97 23.38 -23.59
N SER A 106 0.98 22.87 -22.89
CA SER A 106 1.16 21.87 -21.85
C SER A 106 1.52 20.54 -22.50
N VAL A 107 2.75 20.10 -22.35
CA VAL A 107 3.18 18.75 -22.74
C VAL A 107 2.53 17.77 -21.79
N THR A 108 1.35 17.28 -22.13
CA THR A 108 0.73 16.14 -21.47
C THR A 108 1.62 14.92 -21.69
N PRO A 109 2.07 14.22 -20.62
CA PRO A 109 2.77 12.96 -20.80
C PRO A 109 1.88 11.98 -21.57
N PRO A 110 2.46 11.09 -22.41
CA PRO A 110 1.67 10.17 -23.21
C PRO A 110 0.78 9.32 -22.29
N PRO A 111 -0.47 9.03 -22.69
CA PRO A 111 -1.40 8.25 -21.88
C PRO A 111 -0.78 6.90 -21.53
N ILE A 112 -0.76 6.56 -20.24
CA ILE A 112 -0.30 5.26 -19.75
C ILE A 112 -1.20 4.20 -20.41
N PRO A 113 -0.68 3.34 -21.28
CA PRO A 113 -1.50 2.33 -21.92
C PRO A 113 -2.04 1.36 -20.86
N ASN A 114 -3.36 1.21 -20.76
CA ASN A 114 -4.12 0.50 -19.72
C ASN A 114 -4.32 1.26 -18.40
N ALA A 115 -4.41 2.58 -18.42
CA ALA A 115 -5.01 3.27 -17.28
C ALA A 115 -6.39 2.65 -17.00
N PRO A 116 -6.71 2.32 -15.75
CA PRO A 116 -8.04 1.81 -15.39
C PRO A 116 -9.09 2.79 -15.90
N LYS A 117 -10.24 2.28 -16.36
CA LYS A 117 -11.36 3.13 -16.73
C LYS A 117 -11.66 4.10 -15.58
N PRO A 118 -12.04 5.35 -15.84
CA PRO A 118 -12.46 6.27 -14.79
C PRO A 118 -13.42 5.57 -13.82
N GLY A 119 -13.14 5.61 -12.52
CA GLY A 119 -13.92 4.91 -11.50
C GLY A 119 -13.53 3.46 -11.23
N SER A 120 -12.46 2.93 -11.84
CA SER A 120 -11.95 1.59 -11.52
C SER A 120 -10.54 1.61 -10.97
N ILE A 121 -10.20 0.61 -10.16
CA ILE A 121 -8.87 0.36 -9.61
C ILE A 121 -8.26 -0.84 -10.32
N LEU A 122 -6.98 -0.76 -10.65
CA LEU A 122 -6.22 -1.91 -11.11
C LEU A 122 -5.69 -2.68 -9.90
N TYR A 123 -6.14 -3.90 -9.75
CA TYR A 123 -5.63 -4.86 -8.79
C TYR A 123 -4.50 -5.67 -9.40
N THR A 124 -3.41 -5.76 -8.64
CA THR A 124 -2.35 -6.75 -8.77
C THR A 124 -2.26 -7.54 -7.47
N ALA A 125 -1.37 -8.52 -7.39
CA ALA A 125 -1.17 -9.25 -6.15
C ALA A 125 0.30 -9.59 -5.94
N TYR A 126 0.66 -9.81 -4.69
CA TYR A 126 1.99 -10.19 -4.24
C TYR A 126 1.91 -11.30 -3.19
N PHE A 127 3.06 -11.90 -2.90
CA PHE A 127 3.16 -13.02 -1.99
C PHE A 127 4.54 -13.04 -1.31
N GLU A 128 4.72 -13.83 -0.27
CA GLU A 128 6.02 -14.11 0.32
C GLU A 128 6.58 -15.38 -0.35
N PRO A 129 7.63 -15.31 -1.19
CA PRO A 129 8.24 -16.49 -1.76
C PRO A 129 8.93 -17.35 -0.69
N VAL A 130 9.03 -18.65 -0.97
CA VAL A 130 9.76 -19.63 -0.16
C VAL A 130 10.80 -20.28 -1.05
N TYR A 131 12.07 -20.17 -0.68
CA TYR A 131 13.18 -20.74 -1.44
C TYR A 131 14.12 -21.53 -0.53
N GLU A 132 14.79 -22.53 -1.10
CA GLU A 132 15.96 -23.11 -0.47
C GLU A 132 17.13 -22.11 -0.52
N ALA A 133 17.97 -22.12 0.51
CA ALA A 133 19.11 -21.22 0.59
C ALA A 133 20.28 -21.84 1.35
N ARG A 134 21.45 -21.19 1.24
CA ARG A 134 22.67 -21.49 1.99
C ARG A 134 23.20 -20.19 2.62
N THR A 135 23.92 -20.34 3.73
CA THR A 135 24.62 -19.21 4.35
C THR A 135 26.01 -18.98 3.74
N GLU A 136 26.49 -19.93 2.95
CA GLU A 136 27.77 -19.88 2.23
C GLU A 136 27.56 -20.13 0.75
N PRO A 137 28.42 -19.58 -0.14
CA PRO A 137 28.29 -19.74 -1.58
C PRO A 137 28.76 -21.13 -2.03
N ILE A 138 27.83 -22.08 -2.08
CA ILE A 138 28.05 -23.46 -2.53
C ILE A 138 27.16 -23.72 -3.75
N PRO A 139 27.72 -24.01 -4.94
CA PRO A 139 26.92 -24.24 -6.15
C PRO A 139 25.79 -25.27 -5.94
N PRO A 140 24.57 -25.02 -6.45
CA PRO A 140 24.16 -23.88 -7.28
C PRO A 140 23.83 -22.59 -6.49
N PHE A 141 23.92 -22.57 -5.16
CA PHE A 141 23.56 -21.44 -4.29
C PHE A 141 24.69 -20.42 -4.27
N ILE A 142 24.73 -19.56 -5.28
CA ILE A 142 25.79 -18.54 -5.46
C ILE A 142 25.25 -17.11 -5.61
N TYR A 143 23.91 -16.94 -5.63
CA TYR A 143 23.26 -15.64 -5.84
C TYR A 143 22.83 -15.03 -4.49
N PRO A 144 23.52 -13.96 -4.05
CA PRO A 144 23.31 -13.43 -2.70
C PRO A 144 22.10 -12.52 -2.54
N LEU A 145 21.51 -12.56 -1.35
CA LEU A 145 20.63 -11.53 -0.80
C LEU A 145 21.44 -10.70 0.21
N TYR A 146 21.37 -9.38 0.10
CA TYR A 146 22.20 -8.48 0.88
C TYR A 146 21.44 -7.72 1.96
N SER A 147 22.15 -7.43 3.05
CA SER A 147 21.73 -6.49 4.08
C SER A 147 21.85 -5.04 3.60
N LEU A 148 21.22 -4.12 4.35
CA LEU A 148 21.26 -2.70 4.05
C LEU A 148 22.71 -2.19 4.15
N PRO A 149 23.28 -1.61 3.08
CA PRO A 149 24.66 -1.11 3.12
C PRO A 149 24.76 0.15 3.98
N PRO A 150 25.86 0.31 4.74
CA PRO A 150 26.04 1.44 5.68
C PRO A 150 26.19 2.79 4.98
N ASP A 151 26.54 2.81 3.71
CA ASP A 151 26.72 4.01 2.91
C ASP A 151 25.45 4.47 2.17
N LEU A 152 24.35 3.72 2.30
CA LEU A 152 23.04 4.16 1.77
C LEU A 152 22.40 5.18 2.72
N VAL A 153 22.21 6.39 2.21
CA VAL A 153 21.57 7.48 2.96
C VAL A 153 20.05 7.43 2.79
N LEU A 154 19.36 7.41 3.92
CA LEU A 154 17.88 7.44 3.96
C LEU A 154 17.41 8.76 4.60
N ASP A 155 16.28 9.29 4.14
CA ASP A 155 15.60 10.40 4.82
C ASP A 155 14.87 9.91 6.09
N GLN A 156 14.29 10.86 6.83
CA GLN A 156 13.52 10.56 8.06
C GLN A 156 12.32 9.63 7.83
N LYS A 157 11.85 9.48 6.59
CA LYS A 157 10.73 8.61 6.19
C LYS A 157 11.23 7.28 5.64
N GLY A 158 12.55 7.03 5.62
CA GLY A 158 13.16 5.82 5.09
C GLY A 158 13.26 5.76 3.55
N LYS A 159 13.08 6.90 2.86
CA LYS A 159 13.31 7.01 1.42
C LYS A 159 14.80 7.19 1.15
N ALA A 160 15.33 6.42 0.20
CA ALA A 160 16.73 6.56 -0.22
C ALA A 160 16.98 7.91 -0.90
N LEU A 161 18.08 8.53 -0.51
CA LEU A 161 18.61 9.77 -1.07
C LEU A 161 19.83 9.52 -1.97
N GLY A 162 20.49 8.37 -1.82
CA GLY A 162 21.69 7.99 -2.57
C GLY A 162 22.78 7.42 -1.68
N LYS A 163 24.00 7.38 -2.20
CA LYS A 163 25.23 6.90 -1.55
C LYS A 163 25.99 8.04 -0.89
N SER A 164 26.42 7.85 0.35
CA SER A 164 27.33 8.76 1.05
C SER A 164 28.76 8.65 0.48
N THR A 165 29.36 9.80 0.18
CA THR A 165 30.76 9.91 -0.24
C THR A 165 31.41 11.08 0.48
N PRO A 166 32.77 11.19 0.50
CA PRO A 166 33.45 12.35 1.06
C PRO A 166 33.02 13.69 0.43
N ASN A 167 32.56 13.66 -0.81
CA ASN A 167 32.13 14.84 -1.57
C ASN A 167 30.61 15.09 -1.51
N GLY A 168 29.87 14.38 -0.66
CA GLY A 168 28.42 14.50 -0.52
C GLY A 168 27.66 13.26 -0.96
N ILE A 169 26.33 13.41 -1.12
CA ILE A 169 25.45 12.31 -1.54
C ILE A 169 25.41 12.27 -3.08
N VAL A 170 25.67 11.09 -3.64
CA VAL A 170 25.56 10.81 -5.07
C VAL A 170 24.49 9.73 -5.31
N PRO A 171 23.94 9.59 -6.53
CA PRO A 171 23.04 8.47 -6.84
C PRO A 171 23.68 7.12 -6.49
N TYR A 172 22.93 6.22 -5.89
CA TYR A 172 23.44 4.88 -5.56
C TYR A 172 23.78 4.13 -6.86
N PRO A 173 24.77 3.22 -6.90
CA PRO A 173 25.02 2.40 -8.08
C PRO A 173 23.79 1.66 -8.58
N THR A 174 23.72 1.44 -9.88
CA THR A 174 22.67 0.66 -10.53
C THR A 174 22.78 -0.81 -10.15
N ARG A 175 21.73 -1.60 -10.39
CA ARG A 175 21.74 -3.05 -10.21
C ARG A 175 22.95 -3.70 -10.90
N GLN A 176 23.21 -3.35 -12.16
CA GLN A 176 24.32 -3.88 -12.92
C GLN A 176 25.67 -3.58 -12.27
N GLU A 177 25.90 -2.32 -11.90
CA GLU A 177 27.15 -1.92 -11.23
C GLU A 177 27.33 -2.62 -9.87
N ILE A 178 26.23 -2.85 -9.13
CA ILE A 178 26.27 -3.57 -7.85
C ILE A 178 26.66 -5.04 -8.07
N GLU A 179 25.99 -5.73 -8.99
CA GLU A 179 26.14 -7.17 -9.19
C GLU A 179 27.47 -7.50 -9.91
N GLU A 180 27.80 -6.81 -10.98
CA GLU A 180 29.07 -7.03 -11.73
C GLU A 180 30.28 -6.52 -10.98
N GLY A 181 30.14 -5.41 -10.25
CA GLY A 181 31.25 -4.82 -9.48
C GLY A 181 31.46 -5.48 -8.11
N GLY A 182 30.60 -6.37 -7.66
CA GLY A 182 30.71 -7.00 -6.35
C GLY A 182 30.71 -5.99 -5.20
N LEU A 183 29.98 -4.86 -5.35
CA LEU A 183 30.07 -3.70 -4.47
C LEU A 183 29.53 -3.94 -3.05
N LEU A 184 28.83 -5.05 -2.83
CA LEU A 184 28.18 -5.40 -1.55
C LEU A 184 28.86 -6.59 -0.86
N LYS A 185 30.07 -6.94 -1.25
CA LYS A 185 30.83 -8.04 -0.64
C LYS A 185 30.98 -7.83 0.88
N GLY A 186 30.63 -8.88 1.64
CA GLY A 186 30.62 -8.86 3.10
C GLY A 186 29.29 -8.47 3.72
N LEU A 187 28.25 -8.18 2.89
CA LEU A 187 26.89 -7.85 3.31
C LEU A 187 25.89 -8.96 3.01
N GLU A 188 26.35 -10.13 2.59
CA GLU A 188 25.53 -11.27 2.21
C GLU A 188 24.82 -11.85 3.44
N LEU A 189 23.50 -12.09 3.30
CA LEU A 189 22.67 -12.71 4.33
C LEU A 189 22.43 -14.20 4.06
N ALA A 190 22.29 -14.55 2.79
CA ALA A 190 22.09 -15.90 2.30
C ALA A 190 22.28 -15.94 0.79
N TYR A 191 22.46 -17.15 0.24
CA TYR A 191 22.63 -17.39 -1.19
C TYR A 191 21.51 -18.27 -1.71
N LEU A 192 20.90 -17.85 -2.84
CA LEU A 192 19.87 -18.56 -3.58
C LEU A 192 20.45 -19.31 -4.78
N SER A 193 19.66 -20.21 -5.38
CA SER A 193 20.09 -21.05 -6.50
C SER A 193 20.02 -20.34 -7.85
N SER A 194 19.31 -19.21 -7.95
CA SER A 194 19.22 -18.46 -9.21
C SER A 194 19.09 -16.95 -9.01
N ALA A 195 19.61 -16.17 -9.97
CA ALA A 195 19.45 -14.72 -10.04
C ALA A 195 17.95 -14.31 -10.11
N MET A 196 17.12 -15.13 -10.75
CA MET A 196 15.67 -14.92 -10.85
C MET A 196 15.00 -14.98 -9.48
N GLU A 197 15.38 -15.91 -8.61
CA GLU A 197 14.86 -16.00 -7.23
C GLU A 197 15.23 -14.77 -6.42
N VAL A 198 16.48 -14.28 -6.53
CA VAL A 198 16.92 -13.04 -5.89
C VAL A 198 16.11 -11.86 -6.39
N PHE A 199 15.94 -11.73 -7.70
CA PHE A 199 15.13 -10.66 -8.30
C PHE A 199 13.68 -10.69 -7.81
N LEU A 200 13.06 -11.86 -7.78
CA LEU A 200 11.69 -12.02 -7.29
C LEU A 200 11.57 -11.70 -5.80
N ALA A 201 12.50 -12.17 -4.96
CA ALA A 201 12.53 -11.81 -3.54
C ALA A 201 12.59 -10.29 -3.34
N GLN A 202 13.41 -9.60 -4.14
CA GLN A 202 13.52 -8.14 -4.10
C GLN A 202 12.23 -7.44 -4.54
N VAL A 203 11.57 -7.92 -5.60
CA VAL A 203 10.29 -7.36 -6.05
C VAL A 203 9.19 -7.56 -5.01
N GLN A 204 9.15 -8.73 -4.35
CA GLN A 204 8.16 -9.03 -3.30
C GLN A 204 8.47 -8.33 -1.96
N GLY A 205 9.72 -7.95 -1.71
CA GLY A 205 10.14 -7.24 -0.50
C GLY A 205 10.25 -8.11 0.75
N SER A 206 9.95 -9.40 0.67
CA SER A 206 10.14 -10.39 1.72
C SER A 206 10.38 -11.76 1.12
N VAL A 207 11.05 -12.62 1.87
CA VAL A 207 11.31 -14.01 1.47
C VAL A 207 11.49 -14.89 2.71
N ARG A 208 10.99 -16.11 2.63
CA ARG A 208 11.21 -17.17 3.60
C ARG A 208 12.22 -18.15 3.01
N LEU A 209 13.30 -18.40 3.71
CA LEU A 209 14.39 -19.25 3.28
C LEU A 209 14.43 -20.52 4.11
N THR A 210 14.45 -21.67 3.44
CA THR A 210 14.70 -22.97 4.06
C THR A 210 16.19 -23.27 3.96
N LEU A 211 16.86 -23.26 5.08
CA LEU A 211 18.27 -23.61 5.22
C LEU A 211 18.42 -25.13 5.44
N PRO A 212 19.66 -25.67 5.35
CA PRO A 212 19.92 -27.06 5.72
C PRO A 212 19.35 -27.42 7.08
N GLU A 213 18.99 -28.69 7.25
CA GLU A 213 18.39 -29.26 8.49
C GLU A 213 17.03 -28.66 8.84
N GLY A 214 16.34 -28.08 7.85
CA GLY A 214 15.00 -27.51 8.03
C GLY A 214 14.96 -26.20 8.83
N ARG A 215 16.10 -25.56 9.07
CA ARG A 215 16.13 -24.23 9.70
C ARG A 215 15.49 -23.20 8.79
N GLU A 216 14.69 -22.30 9.36
CA GLU A 216 14.05 -21.20 8.64
C GLU A 216 14.79 -19.90 8.91
N LEU A 217 15.06 -19.14 7.85
CA LEU A 217 15.50 -17.74 7.90
C LEU A 217 14.48 -16.89 7.17
N ARG A 218 13.89 -15.91 7.84
CA ARG A 218 12.98 -14.95 7.21
C ARG A 218 13.72 -13.64 6.99
N LEU A 219 13.63 -13.13 5.77
CA LEU A 219 14.15 -11.83 5.40
C LEU A 219 13.00 -10.91 4.99
N GLY A 220 13.00 -9.71 5.52
CA GLY A 220 12.04 -8.67 5.16
C GLY A 220 12.74 -7.42 4.69
N TYR A 221 12.03 -6.58 3.98
CA TYR A 221 12.49 -5.31 3.45
C TYR A 221 13.22 -4.47 4.52
N ALA A 222 14.40 -3.97 4.18
CA ALA A 222 15.19 -3.05 5.00
C ALA A 222 15.39 -1.69 4.34
N GLY A 223 15.37 -1.64 3.01
CA GLY A 223 15.55 -0.43 2.21
C GLY A 223 15.75 -0.77 0.75
N LYS A 224 15.81 0.25 -0.08
CA LYS A 224 16.16 0.13 -1.49
C LYS A 224 16.98 1.33 -1.95
N THR A 225 17.64 1.23 -3.09
CA THR A 225 18.33 2.36 -3.71
C THR A 225 17.35 3.45 -4.18
N ASP A 226 17.85 4.66 -4.43
CA ASP A 226 17.12 5.78 -5.03
C ASP A 226 16.81 5.56 -6.52
N ARG A 227 17.33 4.49 -7.11
CA ARG A 227 17.19 4.15 -8.53
C ARG A 227 15.74 3.79 -8.90
N PRO A 228 15.34 4.07 -10.16
CA PRO A 228 13.98 3.80 -10.63
C PRO A 228 13.71 2.31 -10.75
N TYR A 229 12.49 1.91 -10.42
CA TYR A 229 11.99 0.56 -10.67
C TYR A 229 11.48 0.41 -12.10
N ARG A 230 11.88 -0.67 -12.78
CA ARG A 230 11.33 -1.08 -14.07
C ARG A 230 10.90 -2.55 -14.02
N SER A 231 9.67 -2.81 -14.47
CA SER A 231 9.12 -4.16 -14.47
C SER A 231 9.81 -5.06 -15.51
N LEU A 232 10.25 -6.25 -15.08
CA LEU A 232 10.83 -7.27 -15.95
C LEU A 232 9.87 -7.70 -17.07
N GLY A 233 8.57 -7.86 -16.75
CA GLY A 233 7.55 -8.16 -17.75
C GLY A 233 7.36 -7.04 -18.78
N GLN A 234 7.48 -5.78 -18.37
CA GLN A 234 7.47 -4.64 -19.32
C GLN A 234 8.69 -4.65 -20.24
N ALA A 235 9.87 -4.96 -19.71
CA ALA A 235 11.09 -5.07 -20.52
C ALA A 235 10.94 -6.15 -21.60
N LEU A 236 10.42 -7.33 -21.26
CA LEU A 236 10.14 -8.41 -22.22
C LEU A 236 9.09 -8.02 -23.28
N ILE A 237 8.03 -7.29 -22.89
CA ILE A 237 7.03 -6.80 -23.84
C ILE A 237 7.65 -5.80 -24.82
N GLN A 238 8.46 -4.86 -24.32
CA GLN A 238 9.13 -3.87 -25.17
C GLN A 238 10.13 -4.49 -26.15
N ALA A 239 10.78 -5.57 -25.72
CA ALA A 239 11.68 -6.35 -26.56
C ALA A 239 10.96 -7.32 -27.54
N GLY A 240 9.63 -7.35 -27.55
CA GLY A 240 8.85 -8.24 -28.41
C GLY A 240 8.93 -9.73 -28.04
N LYS A 241 9.45 -10.07 -26.87
CA LYS A 241 9.58 -11.44 -26.37
C LYS A 241 8.28 -12.02 -25.82
N MET A 242 7.38 -11.15 -25.37
CA MET A 242 6.05 -11.48 -24.87
C MET A 242 5.02 -10.42 -25.26
N THR A 243 3.79 -10.81 -25.42
CA THR A 243 2.68 -9.87 -25.52
C THR A 243 2.12 -9.53 -24.14
N ARG A 244 1.35 -8.43 -24.06
CA ARG A 244 0.67 -8.03 -22.80
C ARG A 244 -0.32 -9.07 -22.27
N LYS A 245 -0.86 -9.92 -23.14
CA LYS A 245 -1.82 -10.98 -22.77
C LYS A 245 -1.12 -12.21 -22.20
N GLU A 246 0.09 -12.47 -22.67
CA GLU A 246 0.89 -13.64 -22.29
C GLU A 246 1.68 -13.39 -21.00
N VAL A 247 2.01 -12.11 -20.68
CA VAL A 247 2.87 -11.80 -19.56
C VAL A 247 2.21 -12.11 -18.21
N SER A 248 2.77 -13.09 -17.53
CA SER A 248 2.46 -13.50 -16.16
C SER A 248 3.76 -13.88 -15.44
N LEU A 249 3.73 -14.03 -14.12
CA LEU A 249 4.91 -14.51 -13.38
C LEU A 249 5.38 -15.88 -13.88
N GLU A 250 4.44 -16.76 -14.19
CA GLU A 250 4.74 -18.10 -14.67
C GLU A 250 5.38 -18.08 -16.07
N SER A 251 4.83 -17.30 -17.02
CA SER A 251 5.40 -17.19 -18.36
C SER A 251 6.77 -16.52 -18.34
N ILE A 252 7.01 -15.53 -17.47
CA ILE A 252 8.32 -14.92 -17.28
C ILE A 252 9.34 -15.96 -16.73
N LYS A 253 8.94 -16.73 -15.71
CA LYS A 253 9.80 -17.81 -15.17
C LYS A 253 10.16 -18.83 -16.23
N ARG A 254 9.18 -19.30 -16.99
CA ARG A 254 9.40 -20.25 -18.07
C ARG A 254 10.33 -19.69 -19.13
N TYR A 255 10.13 -18.46 -19.56
CA TYR A 255 11.00 -17.81 -20.55
C TYR A 255 12.47 -17.82 -20.12
N PHE A 256 12.77 -17.46 -18.87
CA PHE A 256 14.15 -17.47 -18.38
C PHE A 256 14.69 -18.85 -17.97
N GLN A 257 13.83 -19.85 -17.84
CA GLN A 257 14.26 -21.26 -17.80
C GLN A 257 14.74 -21.74 -19.17
N GLU A 258 14.08 -21.27 -20.24
CA GLU A 258 14.43 -21.60 -21.63
C GLU A 258 15.57 -20.72 -22.17
N HIS A 259 15.73 -19.49 -21.64
CA HIS A 259 16.72 -18.49 -22.06
C HIS A 259 17.47 -17.86 -20.86
N PRO A 260 18.20 -18.67 -20.07
CA PRO A 260 18.85 -18.17 -18.86
C PRO A 260 19.90 -17.08 -19.13
N GLU A 261 20.55 -17.12 -20.30
CA GLU A 261 21.57 -16.14 -20.74
C GLU A 261 20.99 -14.75 -20.98
N GLU A 262 19.71 -14.63 -21.26
CA GLU A 262 19.06 -13.34 -21.48
C GLU A 262 18.63 -12.64 -20.16
N PHE A 263 18.63 -13.35 -19.03
CA PHE A 263 18.09 -12.82 -17.78
C PHE A 263 18.68 -11.48 -17.38
N ASN A 264 20.02 -11.36 -17.34
CA ASN A 264 20.69 -10.15 -16.92
C ASN A 264 20.40 -8.96 -17.85
N THR A 265 20.27 -9.21 -19.17
CA THR A 265 19.91 -8.17 -20.16
C THR A 265 18.63 -7.44 -19.80
N TYR A 266 17.63 -8.17 -19.30
CA TYR A 266 16.35 -7.57 -18.91
C TYR A 266 16.30 -7.17 -17.44
N ALA A 267 16.94 -7.93 -16.54
CA ALA A 267 16.98 -7.63 -15.12
C ALA A 267 17.70 -6.31 -14.83
N TYR A 268 18.79 -6.01 -15.54
CA TYR A 268 19.56 -4.78 -15.38
C TYR A 268 18.83 -3.50 -15.83
N GLN A 269 17.78 -3.63 -16.63
CA GLN A 269 16.91 -2.50 -16.92
C GLN A 269 16.12 -2.02 -15.69
N ASN A 270 16.00 -2.85 -14.66
CA ASN A 270 15.53 -2.45 -13.33
C ASN A 270 16.72 -2.01 -12.48
N GLU A 271 17.04 -0.74 -12.50
CA GLU A 271 18.17 -0.19 -11.74
C GLU A 271 17.97 -0.24 -10.21
N SER A 272 16.70 -0.35 -9.75
CA SER A 272 16.37 -0.40 -8.33
C SER A 272 16.89 -1.70 -7.70
N TYR A 273 17.54 -1.57 -6.54
CA TYR A 273 18.04 -2.70 -5.75
C TYR A 273 17.43 -2.68 -4.34
N VAL A 274 16.95 -3.82 -3.88
CA VAL A 274 16.28 -3.96 -2.56
C VAL A 274 17.20 -4.73 -1.61
N PHE A 275 17.28 -4.23 -0.38
CA PHE A 275 18.06 -4.80 0.72
C PHE A 275 17.15 -5.39 1.79
N PHE A 276 17.66 -6.36 2.53
CA PHE A 276 16.90 -7.14 3.49
C PHE A 276 17.46 -7.02 4.90
N ALA A 277 16.62 -7.39 5.86
CA ALA A 277 17.04 -7.63 7.24
C ALA A 277 16.39 -8.91 7.77
N PRO A 278 17.10 -9.69 8.60
CA PRO A 278 16.51 -10.84 9.29
C PRO A 278 15.29 -10.42 10.11
N LYS A 279 14.25 -11.25 10.07
CA LYS A 279 13.01 -11.09 10.86
C LYS A 279 12.80 -12.33 11.72
N PRO A 280 12.15 -12.20 12.87
CA PRO A 280 11.79 -13.37 13.68
C PRO A 280 10.99 -14.38 12.87
N SER A 281 11.33 -15.66 13.02
CA SER A 281 10.55 -16.74 12.43
C SER A 281 9.30 -16.95 13.29
N THR A 282 8.15 -16.58 12.77
CA THR A 282 6.85 -16.72 13.43
C THR A 282 5.87 -17.38 12.47
N PRO A 283 4.82 -18.08 12.95
CA PRO A 283 3.77 -18.63 12.08
C PRO A 283 3.01 -17.58 11.27
N GLU A 284 3.11 -16.32 11.69
CA GLU A 284 2.45 -15.18 11.06
C GLU A 284 3.09 -14.84 9.70
N GLY A 285 2.36 -14.12 8.85
CA GLY A 285 2.85 -13.63 7.57
C GLY A 285 4.02 -12.64 7.70
N PRO A 286 4.58 -12.19 6.58
CA PRO A 286 5.62 -11.17 6.59
C PRO A 286 5.09 -9.86 7.18
N LYS A 287 5.98 -9.03 7.73
CA LYS A 287 5.58 -7.70 8.21
C LYS A 287 5.44 -6.74 7.03
N GLY A 288 4.25 -6.14 6.91
CA GLY A 288 4.00 -5.04 6.02
C GLY A 288 4.60 -3.71 6.50
N SER A 289 4.40 -2.66 5.73
CA SER A 289 4.92 -1.30 6.01
C SER A 289 4.40 -0.68 7.31
N LEU A 290 3.25 -1.13 7.82
CA LEU A 290 2.75 -0.76 9.15
C LEU A 290 3.52 -1.43 10.30
N GLY A 291 4.47 -2.31 10.01
CA GLY A 291 5.21 -3.07 11.02
C GLY A 291 4.40 -4.20 11.67
N VAL A 292 3.24 -4.52 11.14
CA VAL A 292 2.38 -5.63 11.58
C VAL A 292 2.39 -6.77 10.57
N PRO A 293 2.12 -8.02 11.01
CA PRO A 293 2.02 -9.15 10.08
C PRO A 293 0.90 -8.96 9.05
N LEU A 294 1.16 -9.41 7.83
CA LEU A 294 0.15 -9.49 6.77
C LEU A 294 -0.62 -10.81 6.85
N THR A 295 -1.91 -10.73 6.60
CA THR A 295 -2.81 -11.90 6.58
C THR A 295 -3.20 -12.20 5.13
N ALA A 296 -2.98 -13.44 4.69
CA ALA A 296 -3.32 -13.89 3.33
C ALA A 296 -4.77 -13.59 2.97
N LYS A 297 -5.00 -12.97 1.80
CA LYS A 297 -6.33 -12.60 1.30
C LYS A 297 -7.13 -11.68 2.24
N ARG A 298 -6.43 -11.00 3.18
CA ARG A 298 -7.00 -10.03 4.13
C ARG A 298 -6.20 -8.74 4.22
N SER A 299 -4.94 -8.73 3.80
CA SER A 299 -4.09 -7.54 3.75
C SER A 299 -3.89 -7.08 2.30
N PHE A 300 -3.82 -5.77 2.09
CA PHE A 300 -3.48 -5.20 0.78
C PHE A 300 -2.61 -3.97 0.95
N ALA A 301 -1.93 -3.60 -0.14
CA ALA A 301 -1.07 -2.43 -0.24
C ALA A 301 -1.73 -1.35 -1.10
N THR A 302 -1.57 -0.08 -0.69
CA THR A 302 -1.98 1.10 -1.45
C THR A 302 -0.93 2.21 -1.34
N ASP A 303 -1.19 3.33 -2.01
CA ASP A 303 -0.42 4.55 -1.82
C ASP A 303 -0.75 5.18 -0.46
N LYS A 304 0.25 5.23 0.40
CA LYS A 304 0.15 5.79 1.75
C LYS A 304 -0.13 7.28 1.83
N THR A 305 0.05 8.00 0.73
CA THR A 305 -0.23 9.43 0.66
C THR A 305 -1.67 9.73 0.27
N VAL A 306 -2.39 8.69 -0.16
CA VAL A 306 -3.76 8.78 -0.69
C VAL A 306 -4.78 8.14 0.25
N PHE A 307 -4.45 7.00 0.85
CA PHE A 307 -5.42 6.17 1.57
C PHE A 307 -5.06 5.93 3.04
N PRO A 308 -6.06 5.95 3.96
CA PRO A 308 -5.82 5.79 5.38
C PRO A 308 -5.28 4.40 5.71
N TYR A 309 -4.17 4.37 6.44
CA TYR A 309 -3.54 3.15 6.90
C TYR A 309 -4.34 2.44 7.98
N GLY A 310 -4.26 1.11 7.97
CA GLY A 310 -4.97 0.25 8.91
C GLY A 310 -6.47 0.17 8.67
N ALA A 311 -7.04 1.03 7.81
CA ALA A 311 -8.48 1.04 7.55
C ALA A 311 -8.95 -0.22 6.81
N VAL A 312 -10.19 -0.63 7.08
CA VAL A 312 -10.85 -1.73 6.37
C VAL A 312 -11.51 -1.23 5.09
N ALA A 313 -11.36 -2.01 4.03
CA ALA A 313 -12.05 -1.77 2.76
C ALA A 313 -12.72 -3.05 2.24
N LEU A 314 -13.83 -2.86 1.53
CA LEU A 314 -14.45 -3.89 0.72
C LEU A 314 -13.77 -3.89 -0.66
N VAL A 315 -13.00 -4.91 -0.94
CA VAL A 315 -12.35 -5.19 -2.23
C VAL A 315 -13.34 -5.94 -3.10
N ASP A 316 -13.55 -5.50 -4.33
CA ASP A 316 -14.48 -6.11 -5.28
C ASP A 316 -13.81 -6.22 -6.66
N THR A 317 -13.35 -7.41 -7.01
CA THR A 317 -12.62 -7.73 -8.24
C THR A 317 -12.82 -9.19 -8.64
N GLN A 318 -11.98 -9.70 -9.52
CA GLN A 318 -11.92 -11.12 -9.90
C GLN A 318 -10.52 -11.68 -9.66
N ILE A 319 -10.45 -12.93 -9.23
CA ILE A 319 -9.21 -13.69 -9.13
C ILE A 319 -9.46 -15.05 -9.78
N GLU A 320 -8.58 -15.46 -10.68
CA GLU A 320 -8.73 -16.70 -11.47
C GLU A 320 -10.10 -16.83 -12.16
N GLY A 321 -10.62 -15.70 -12.68
CA GLY A 321 -11.93 -15.65 -13.35
C GLY A 321 -13.14 -15.76 -12.42
N ARG A 322 -12.95 -15.84 -11.10
CA ARG A 322 -14.02 -15.95 -10.12
C ARG A 322 -14.19 -14.62 -9.37
N PRO A 323 -15.43 -14.26 -8.98
CA PRO A 323 -15.65 -13.08 -8.15
C PRO A 323 -14.86 -13.16 -6.85
N PHE A 324 -14.09 -12.12 -6.56
CA PHE A 324 -13.36 -11.94 -5.31
C PHE A 324 -13.89 -10.66 -4.63
N ARG A 325 -14.76 -10.85 -3.65
CA ARG A 325 -15.38 -9.75 -2.90
C ARG A 325 -15.20 -10.00 -1.41
N ARG A 326 -14.36 -9.15 -0.74
CA ARG A 326 -13.91 -9.38 0.63
C ARG A 326 -13.63 -8.10 1.38
N LEU A 327 -13.81 -8.15 2.70
CA LEU A 327 -13.26 -7.16 3.62
C LEU A 327 -11.76 -7.43 3.80
N MET A 328 -10.94 -6.42 3.50
CA MET A 328 -9.49 -6.48 3.62
C MET A 328 -8.97 -5.22 4.31
N LEU A 329 -7.77 -5.28 4.86
CA LEU A 329 -7.14 -4.21 5.65
C LEU A 329 -5.98 -3.58 4.86
N ASN A 330 -5.92 -2.24 4.84
CA ASN A 330 -4.84 -1.48 4.21
C ASN A 330 -3.60 -1.49 5.13
N GLN A 331 -2.75 -2.50 5.00
CA GLN A 331 -1.66 -2.77 5.94
C GLN A 331 -0.26 -2.69 5.32
N ASP A 332 -0.18 -2.38 4.03
CA ASP A 332 1.10 -2.36 3.34
C ASP A 332 1.18 -1.25 2.28
N THR A 333 2.37 -1.09 1.71
CA THR A 333 2.66 -0.20 0.58
C THR A 333 3.61 -0.88 -0.38
N GLY A 334 3.58 -0.49 -1.64
CA GLY A 334 4.53 -0.94 -2.64
C GLY A 334 5.10 0.21 -3.43
N GLY A 335 6.40 0.14 -3.78
CA GLY A 335 7.07 1.21 -4.55
C GLY A 335 6.48 1.48 -5.94
N ALA A 336 5.69 0.53 -6.47
CA ALA A 336 4.98 0.66 -7.73
C ALA A 336 3.47 0.92 -7.55
N ILE A 337 2.98 0.98 -6.30
CA ILE A 337 1.57 1.20 -5.97
C ILE A 337 1.39 2.68 -5.65
N ILE A 338 1.22 3.47 -6.71
CA ILE A 338 1.17 4.94 -6.64
C ILE A 338 -0.19 5.44 -7.12
N GLY A 339 -0.74 6.40 -6.39
CA GLY A 339 -1.99 7.10 -6.68
C GLY A 339 -3.25 6.31 -6.30
N PRO A 340 -4.45 6.87 -6.61
CA PRO A 340 -5.72 6.33 -6.15
C PRO A 340 -6.23 5.14 -6.96
N SER A 341 -5.59 4.79 -8.08
CA SER A 341 -6.11 3.80 -9.03
C SER A 341 -5.40 2.45 -8.96
N ARG A 342 -4.62 2.18 -7.90
CA ARG A 342 -3.88 0.93 -7.72
C ARG A 342 -4.01 0.36 -6.32
N ALA A 343 -4.16 -0.96 -6.25
CA ALA A 343 -4.05 -1.73 -5.02
C ALA A 343 -3.38 -3.07 -5.32
N ASP A 344 -2.62 -3.60 -4.35
CA ASP A 344 -1.88 -4.85 -4.46
C ASP A 344 -2.29 -5.79 -3.34
N LEU A 345 -2.80 -6.97 -3.68
CA LEU A 345 -3.42 -7.90 -2.73
C LEU A 345 -2.39 -8.91 -2.23
N PHE A 346 -2.27 -9.08 -0.92
CA PHE A 346 -1.42 -10.11 -0.34
C PHE A 346 -2.09 -11.49 -0.41
N MET A 347 -1.54 -12.41 -1.20
CA MET A 347 -2.12 -13.74 -1.41
C MET A 347 -1.66 -14.77 -0.39
N GLY A 348 -0.55 -14.51 0.32
CA GLY A 348 -0.01 -15.45 1.32
C GLY A 348 1.46 -15.78 1.04
N THR A 349 1.89 -16.95 1.54
CA THR A 349 3.28 -17.41 1.49
C THR A 349 3.38 -18.68 0.63
N GLY A 350 4.46 -18.83 -0.11
CA GLY A 350 4.82 -20.04 -0.83
C GLY A 350 4.31 -20.13 -2.27
N PRO A 351 4.53 -21.29 -2.93
CA PRO A 351 4.31 -21.45 -4.38
C PRO A 351 2.86 -21.26 -4.81
N GLU A 352 1.89 -21.80 -4.06
CA GLU A 352 0.46 -21.65 -4.36
C GLU A 352 0.03 -20.18 -4.33
N ALA A 353 0.45 -19.43 -3.30
CA ALA A 353 0.19 -17.99 -3.22
C ALA A 353 0.84 -17.25 -4.40
N GLY A 354 2.04 -17.67 -4.81
CA GLY A 354 2.76 -17.12 -5.96
C GLY A 354 2.05 -17.37 -7.28
N GLN A 355 1.48 -18.55 -7.47
CA GLN A 355 0.70 -18.91 -8.66
C GLN A 355 -0.54 -18.02 -8.78
N ILE A 356 -1.31 -17.89 -7.70
CA ILE A 356 -2.48 -16.99 -7.66
C ILE A 356 -2.06 -15.54 -7.92
N ALA A 357 -1.06 -15.04 -7.19
CA ALA A 357 -0.61 -13.65 -7.29
C ALA A 357 -0.14 -13.29 -8.70
N GLY A 358 0.60 -14.19 -9.36
CA GLY A 358 1.13 -13.99 -10.70
C GLY A 358 0.07 -13.83 -11.80
N GLY A 359 -1.16 -14.29 -11.54
CA GLY A 359 -2.30 -14.17 -12.45
C GLY A 359 -3.21 -12.95 -12.20
N VAL A 360 -3.00 -12.21 -11.09
CA VAL A 360 -3.88 -11.08 -10.74
C VAL A 360 -3.45 -9.80 -11.46
N LYS A 361 -4.26 -9.37 -12.43
CA LYS A 361 -4.15 -8.08 -13.10
C LYS A 361 -5.53 -7.67 -13.59
N ASN A 362 -6.41 -7.37 -12.64
CA ASN A 362 -7.82 -7.21 -12.93
C ASN A 362 -8.34 -5.84 -12.50
N PRO A 363 -9.26 -5.23 -13.27
CA PRO A 363 -9.98 -4.06 -12.81
C PRO A 363 -10.94 -4.44 -11.69
N GLY A 364 -11.26 -3.48 -10.84
CA GLY A 364 -12.24 -3.67 -9.79
C GLY A 364 -12.58 -2.35 -9.10
N LYS A 365 -13.26 -2.47 -7.97
CA LYS A 365 -13.62 -1.35 -7.11
C LYS A 365 -13.16 -1.65 -5.70
N PHE A 366 -12.82 -0.61 -4.94
CA PHE A 366 -12.72 -0.79 -3.50
C PHE A 366 -13.34 0.39 -2.76
N TYR A 367 -13.88 0.07 -1.60
CA TYR A 367 -14.67 0.97 -0.80
C TYR A 367 -14.20 0.89 0.64
N PHE A 368 -13.74 2.00 1.23
CA PHE A 368 -13.49 2.03 2.65
C PHE A 368 -14.80 1.89 3.42
N LEU A 369 -14.80 1.03 4.43
CA LEU A 369 -15.94 0.75 5.27
C LEU A 369 -15.73 1.41 6.64
N LEU A 370 -16.43 2.50 6.89
CA LEU A 370 -16.29 3.28 8.13
C LEU A 370 -17.66 3.42 8.81
N LEU A 371 -17.66 3.56 10.13
CA LEU A 371 -18.88 3.85 10.89
C LEU A 371 -19.57 5.09 10.33
N LYS A 372 -20.90 5.04 10.25
CA LYS A 372 -21.70 6.22 9.94
C LYS A 372 -21.40 7.30 10.96
N GLN A 373 -21.09 8.50 10.48
CA GLN A 373 -20.99 9.66 11.36
C GLN A 373 -22.39 10.12 11.74
N PRO A 374 -22.61 10.56 12.97
CA PRO A 374 -23.86 11.23 13.32
C PRO A 374 -24.08 12.36 12.33
N SER A 375 -25.25 12.39 11.68
CA SER A 375 -25.63 13.55 10.87
C SER A 375 -25.48 14.78 11.74
N ALA A 376 -24.67 15.75 11.34
CA ALA A 376 -24.71 17.07 11.97
C ALA A 376 -26.17 17.51 11.87
N LYS A 377 -26.89 17.57 13.01
CA LYS A 377 -28.21 18.17 13.06
C LYS A 377 -28.02 19.54 12.44
N ALA A 378 -28.74 19.81 11.35
CA ALA A 378 -28.84 21.16 10.82
C ALA A 378 -29.20 22.03 12.00
N SER A 379 -28.28 22.89 12.44
CA SER A 379 -28.58 23.95 13.37
C SER A 379 -29.63 24.80 12.65
N THR A 380 -30.87 24.71 13.11
CA THR A 380 -31.92 25.67 12.75
C THR A 380 -31.33 27.04 13.07
N PRO A 381 -31.34 27.99 12.11
CA PRO A 381 -30.92 29.34 12.43
C PRO A 381 -31.88 29.84 13.52
N ASP A 382 -31.35 30.20 14.68
CA ASP A 382 -32.08 30.92 15.70
C ASP A 382 -32.66 32.19 15.04
N THR A 383 -33.97 32.25 14.97
CA THR A 383 -34.72 33.42 14.57
C THR A 383 -34.37 34.52 15.58
N PRO A 384 -33.85 35.68 15.18
CA PRO A 384 -33.56 36.74 16.14
C PRO A 384 -34.86 37.22 16.77
N SER A 385 -35.03 36.94 18.03
CA SER A 385 -36.07 37.55 18.89
C SER A 385 -35.85 39.07 18.89
N THR A 386 -36.78 39.81 18.31
CA THR A 386 -36.89 41.26 18.41
C THR A 386 -37.20 41.64 19.85
N GLY A 387 -36.19 41.76 20.68
CA GLY A 387 -36.27 42.39 22.01
C GLY A 387 -35.93 43.86 21.90
N ILE A 388 -36.92 44.68 22.19
CA ILE A 388 -36.80 46.14 22.33
C ILE A 388 -35.83 46.43 23.47
N VAL A 389 -34.68 47.03 23.18
CA VAL A 389 -33.71 47.45 24.19
C VAL A 389 -33.85 48.95 24.42
N ASN A 390 -34.33 49.30 25.61
CA ASN A 390 -34.24 50.64 26.16
C ASN A 390 -32.80 51.01 26.47
N ALA A 391 -32.34 52.14 25.97
CA ALA A 391 -31.01 52.69 26.20
C ALA A 391 -30.88 53.30 27.65
N PRO A 392 -29.78 53.09 28.32
CA PRO A 392 -29.39 53.94 29.46
C PRO A 392 -28.25 54.89 29.10
N SER A 393 -28.43 56.08 29.67
CA SER A 393 -27.67 57.30 29.54
C SER A 393 -26.17 57.23 29.87
N ILE A 394 -25.41 57.98 29.09
CA ILE A 394 -23.99 58.22 29.23
C ILE A 394 -23.70 59.10 30.48
N LYS A 395 -22.78 58.68 31.35
CA LYS A 395 -22.03 59.59 32.26
C LYS A 395 -20.55 59.56 31.88
N VAL A 396 -20.09 60.68 31.45
CA VAL A 396 -18.68 61.07 31.25
C VAL A 396 -18.08 61.55 32.54
N THR A 397 -16.89 61.09 32.91
CA THR A 397 -15.95 61.83 33.79
C THR A 397 -14.51 61.44 33.40
N PRO A 398 -13.54 62.37 33.57
CA PRO A 398 -12.32 62.37 32.78
C PRO A 398 -11.04 61.94 33.53
N SER A 399 -10.09 61.52 32.69
CA SER A 399 -8.63 61.67 32.71
C SER A 399 -7.88 61.79 34.07
N SER A 400 -6.83 60.95 34.22
CA SER A 400 -5.50 61.43 34.65
C SER A 400 -4.41 60.42 34.31
N ASN A 401 -3.52 60.80 33.44
CA ASN A 401 -2.05 60.73 33.34
C ASN A 401 -1.25 59.68 34.15
N GLU A 402 -0.51 58.88 33.45
CA GLU A 402 0.98 58.70 33.39
C GLU A 402 1.78 58.52 34.72
N PRO A 403 3.06 58.05 34.65
CA PRO A 403 3.76 57.04 33.81
C PRO A 403 4.76 56.14 34.59
N LEU A 404 5.49 55.34 33.90
CA LEU A 404 6.93 54.94 34.05
C LEU A 404 7.38 53.74 34.90
N ILE A 405 8.15 52.93 34.20
CA ILE A 405 9.53 52.41 34.43
C ILE A 405 9.72 50.99 35.01
N GLN A 406 10.31 50.17 34.16
CA GLN A 406 11.43 49.22 34.31
C GLN A 406 11.43 48.16 35.45
N ARG A 407 11.43 46.91 35.10
CA ARG A 407 12.62 46.04 34.91
C ARG A 407 12.25 44.74 34.24
#